data_ed7954615f211e0fc891219574ce1841
#
_entry.id   ed7954615f211e0fc891219574ce1841
#
_cell.length_a   1.000
_cell.length_b   1.000
_cell.length_c   1.000
_cell.angle_alpha   90.00
_cell.angle_beta   90.00
_cell.angle_gamma   90.00
#
_symmetry.space_group_name_H-M   'P 1'
#
loop_
_entity.id
_entity.type
_entity.pdbx_description
1 polymer ?
#
loop_
_entity_poly.entity_id
_entity_poly.type
_entity_poly.pdbx_seq_one_letter_code
_entity_poly.pdbx_strand_id
1 'polypeptide(L)'
;MIMNLDFNELQSGSEITEIDISKLEQDCFLDLSLEIERPEILLSIGQYEYKGKYYDTPVMTAGEFSAIVATSKSKKTFLKSAFLASYIGGESSMHFPNIKSHRDENYTILDFDTEQGKYYTQRTFRRVQEIVGHNYENYKGYATRHLSSEERLKLIDYCLSNQNKLYKSKVKLVAIDGIADLVENTNDIVMSKVASDFILKWTYEYN
;
A
#
# COMPACT_ATOMS: atom_id res chain seq x y z
N MET A 1 -14.64 -23.73 -25.65
CA MET A 1 -13.24 -24.07 -25.94
C MET A 1 -12.43 -23.67 -24.73
N ILE A 2 -12.20 -24.61 -23.82
CA ILE A 2 -11.44 -24.41 -22.59
C ILE A 2 -9.98 -24.48 -23.01
N MET A 3 -9.25 -23.35 -22.94
CA MET A 3 -7.80 -23.35 -23.09
C MET A 3 -7.22 -24.02 -21.85
N ASN A 4 -6.66 -25.21 -21.98
CA ASN A 4 -5.74 -25.78 -21.01
C ASN A 4 -4.47 -24.91 -21.02
N LEU A 5 -4.30 -24.08 -20.01
CA LEU A 5 -3.03 -23.43 -19.74
C LEU A 5 -2.12 -24.48 -19.10
N ASP A 6 -1.07 -24.85 -19.83
CA ASP A 6 -0.06 -25.75 -19.32
C ASP A 6 0.84 -24.98 -18.34
N PHE A 7 0.61 -25.22 -17.04
CA PHE A 7 1.35 -24.57 -15.94
C PHE A 7 2.83 -24.99 -15.85
N ASN A 8 3.28 -25.90 -16.70
CA ASN A 8 4.65 -26.45 -16.64
C ASN A 8 5.71 -25.56 -17.27
N GLU A 9 5.37 -24.53 -18.04
CA GLU A 9 6.37 -23.64 -18.68
C GLU A 9 6.85 -22.49 -17.81
N LEU A 10 6.28 -22.26 -16.62
CA LEU A 10 6.70 -21.19 -15.69
C LEU A 10 7.74 -21.64 -14.66
N GLN A 11 8.24 -22.88 -14.76
CA GLN A 11 9.14 -23.47 -13.77
C GLN A 11 10.53 -23.75 -14.31
N SER A 12 11.35 -22.73 -14.41
CA SER A 12 12.80 -22.94 -14.35
C SER A 12 13.32 -22.42 -13.00
N GLY A 13 13.40 -23.29 -12.00
CA GLY A 13 14.30 -23.11 -10.88
C GLY A 13 13.74 -22.91 -9.47
N SER A 14 12.50 -23.31 -9.15
CA SER A 14 12.08 -23.45 -7.74
C SER A 14 11.54 -24.85 -7.48
N GLU A 15 11.95 -25.46 -6.37
CA GLU A 15 11.35 -26.69 -5.86
C GLU A 15 9.84 -26.49 -5.78
N ILE A 16 9.09 -27.34 -6.50
CA ILE A 16 7.63 -27.36 -6.41
C ILE A 16 7.29 -27.94 -5.04
N THR A 17 7.01 -27.09 -4.09
CA THR A 17 6.33 -27.52 -2.88
C THR A 17 4.95 -28.00 -3.31
N GLU A 18 4.67 -29.28 -3.11
CA GLU A 18 3.36 -29.88 -3.40
C GLU A 18 2.27 -29.08 -2.69
N ILE A 19 1.32 -28.53 -3.46
CA ILE A 19 0.25 -27.68 -2.93
C ILE A 19 -0.72 -28.59 -2.15
N ASP A 20 -0.79 -28.38 -0.83
CA ASP A 20 -1.76 -29.06 0.02
C ASP A 20 -3.15 -28.43 -0.13
N ILE A 21 -3.93 -28.99 -1.04
CA ILE A 21 -5.29 -28.51 -1.36
C ILE A 21 -6.23 -28.62 -0.15
N SER A 22 -6.05 -29.65 0.71
CA SER A 22 -6.89 -29.79 1.92
C SER A 22 -6.64 -28.68 2.92
N LYS A 23 -5.38 -28.24 3.05
CA LYS A 23 -5.02 -27.10 3.87
C LYS A 23 -5.56 -25.80 3.28
N LEU A 24 -5.44 -25.60 1.97
CA LEU A 24 -6.00 -24.41 1.30
C LEU A 24 -7.52 -24.33 1.46
N GLU A 25 -8.23 -25.47 1.35
CA GLU A 25 -9.69 -25.49 1.56
C GLU A 25 -10.05 -25.03 2.96
N GLN A 26 -9.35 -25.54 4.00
CA GLN A 26 -9.57 -25.14 5.38
C GLN A 26 -9.23 -23.68 5.64
N ASP A 27 -8.12 -23.17 5.09
CA ASP A 27 -7.68 -21.79 5.27
C ASP A 27 -8.60 -20.78 4.54
N CYS A 28 -9.24 -21.19 3.45
CA CYS A 28 -10.13 -20.34 2.66
C CYS A 28 -11.60 -20.44 3.06
N PHE A 29 -12.01 -21.45 3.82
CA PHE A 29 -13.39 -21.62 4.23
C PHE A 29 -13.81 -20.55 5.23
N LEU A 30 -14.89 -19.82 4.93
CA LEU A 30 -15.50 -18.84 5.83
C LEU A 30 -16.78 -19.39 6.44
N ASP A 31 -16.75 -19.62 7.75
CA ASP A 31 -17.96 -19.96 8.51
C ASP A 31 -18.80 -18.69 8.71
N LEU A 32 -19.91 -18.58 7.99
CA LEU A 32 -20.83 -17.44 8.05
C LEU A 32 -21.55 -17.29 9.40
N SER A 33 -21.46 -18.26 10.28
CA SER A 33 -22.01 -18.16 11.65
C SER A 33 -21.09 -17.40 12.61
N LEU A 34 -19.82 -17.22 12.22
CA LEU A 34 -18.82 -16.47 12.99
C LEU A 34 -18.82 -14.99 12.59
N GLU A 35 -18.77 -14.11 13.59
CA GLU A 35 -18.57 -12.67 13.35
C GLU A 35 -17.07 -12.39 13.18
N ILE A 36 -16.70 -11.89 11.99
CA ILE A 36 -15.33 -11.48 11.69
C ILE A 36 -15.19 -10.01 12.10
N GLU A 37 -14.14 -9.71 12.86
CA GLU A 37 -13.83 -8.33 13.25
C GLU A 37 -13.50 -7.47 12.02
N ARG A 38 -13.97 -6.21 12.06
CA ARG A 38 -13.63 -5.25 11.01
C ARG A 38 -12.16 -4.96 11.04
N PRO A 39 -11.52 -4.80 9.86
CA PRO A 39 -10.13 -4.37 9.81
C PRO A 39 -9.97 -2.99 10.44
N GLU A 40 -8.81 -2.76 11.05
CA GLU A 40 -8.44 -1.48 11.65
C GLU A 40 -8.50 -0.35 10.60
N ILE A 41 -9.18 0.75 10.94
CA ILE A 41 -9.21 1.93 10.08
C ILE A 41 -7.90 2.70 10.29
N LEU A 42 -7.17 2.99 9.22
CA LEU A 42 -5.98 3.82 9.24
C LEU A 42 -6.31 5.30 9.01
N LEU A 43 -7.16 5.56 8.01
CA LEU A 43 -7.68 6.89 7.69
C LEU A 43 -9.18 6.82 7.36
N SER A 44 -9.91 7.84 7.77
CA SER A 44 -11.32 8.03 7.41
C SER A 44 -11.59 9.45 6.91
N ILE A 45 -12.66 9.63 6.12
CA ILE A 45 -13.17 10.93 5.66
C ILE A 45 -14.65 11.02 5.92
N GLY A 46 -15.02 11.91 6.84
CA GLY A 46 -16.42 12.09 7.23
C GLY A 46 -17.00 10.88 7.96
N GLN A 47 -18.32 10.88 8.09
CA GLN A 47 -19.09 9.85 8.80
C GLN A 47 -20.35 9.50 8.02
N TYR A 48 -20.84 8.29 8.19
CA TYR A 48 -22.13 7.85 7.71
C TYR A 48 -23.00 7.34 8.87
N GLU A 49 -24.32 7.48 8.74
CA GLU A 49 -25.26 6.96 9.70
C GLU A 49 -25.75 5.57 9.28
N TYR A 50 -25.71 4.62 10.23
CA TYR A 50 -26.31 3.31 10.07
C TYR A 50 -27.03 2.89 11.35
N LYS A 51 -28.32 2.56 11.25
CA LYS A 51 -29.17 2.16 12.39
C LYS A 51 -29.12 3.15 13.58
N GLY A 52 -29.13 4.45 13.30
CA GLY A 52 -29.09 5.50 14.32
C GLY A 52 -27.72 5.70 14.99
N LYS A 53 -26.65 5.12 14.46
CA LYS A 53 -25.28 5.31 14.94
C LYS A 53 -24.41 5.87 13.83
N TYR A 54 -23.47 6.75 14.20
CA TYR A 54 -22.49 7.32 13.28
C TYR A 54 -21.21 6.50 13.29
N TYR A 55 -20.71 6.22 12.09
CA TYR A 55 -19.48 5.48 11.86
C TYR A 55 -18.55 6.29 10.97
N ASP A 56 -17.25 6.27 11.26
CA ASP A 56 -16.26 6.89 10.41
C ASP A 56 -16.23 6.17 9.04
N THR A 57 -16.19 6.95 7.94
CA THR A 57 -16.10 6.40 6.57
C THR A 57 -14.66 6.05 6.24
N PRO A 58 -14.27 4.76 6.18
CA PRO A 58 -12.90 4.37 5.97
C PRO A 58 -12.44 4.73 4.54
N VAL A 59 -11.22 5.22 4.43
CA VAL A 59 -10.50 5.45 3.15
C VAL A 59 -9.33 4.49 3.03
N MET A 60 -8.69 4.18 4.16
CA MET A 60 -7.62 3.20 4.25
C MET A 60 -7.85 2.32 5.47
N THR A 61 -7.72 1.01 5.27
CA THR A 61 -7.83 -0.01 6.32
C THR A 61 -6.59 -0.90 6.31
N ALA A 62 -6.24 -1.48 7.45
CA ALA A 62 -5.16 -2.44 7.55
C ALA A 62 -5.49 -3.71 6.74
N GLY A 63 -4.47 -4.34 6.16
CA GLY A 63 -4.63 -5.55 5.34
C GLY A 63 -5.22 -5.33 3.95
N GLU A 64 -5.52 -4.08 3.57
CA GLU A 64 -6.14 -3.75 2.30
C GLU A 64 -5.32 -2.71 1.54
N PHE A 65 -5.62 -2.54 0.25
CA PHE A 65 -5.03 -1.46 -0.52
C PHE A 65 -6.11 -0.46 -0.98
N SER A 66 -5.70 0.81 -1.07
CA SER A 66 -6.52 1.89 -1.59
C SER A 66 -5.85 2.52 -2.80
N ALA A 67 -6.60 2.82 -3.86
CA ALA A 67 -6.07 3.40 -5.07
C ALA A 67 -6.62 4.80 -5.33
N ILE A 68 -5.73 5.75 -5.65
CA ILE A 68 -6.08 7.08 -6.16
C ILE A 68 -6.02 7.04 -7.68
N VAL A 69 -7.17 7.00 -8.31
CA VAL A 69 -7.29 7.00 -9.77
C VAL A 69 -7.76 8.37 -10.26
N ALA A 70 -7.01 8.97 -11.18
CA ALA A 70 -7.37 10.25 -11.76
C ALA A 70 -6.60 10.50 -13.07
N THR A 71 -7.09 11.41 -13.90
CA THR A 71 -6.43 11.82 -15.14
C THR A 71 -5.07 12.45 -14.90
N SER A 72 -4.22 12.51 -15.91
CA SER A 72 -2.94 13.24 -15.85
C SER A 72 -3.15 14.68 -15.39
N LYS A 73 -2.19 15.21 -14.61
CA LYS A 73 -2.22 16.58 -14.05
C LYS A 73 -3.33 16.87 -13.02
N SER A 74 -4.04 15.86 -12.52
CA SER A 74 -5.12 16.00 -11.52
C SER A 74 -4.65 16.15 -10.07
N LYS A 75 -3.35 16.40 -9.84
CA LYS A 75 -2.74 16.60 -8.51
C LYS A 75 -2.79 15.36 -7.59
N LYS A 76 -2.74 14.13 -8.16
CA LYS A 76 -2.70 12.87 -7.40
C LYS A 76 -1.61 12.85 -6.32
N THR A 77 -0.38 13.24 -6.69
CA THR A 77 0.76 13.32 -5.77
C THR A 77 0.51 14.29 -4.60
N PHE A 78 -0.24 15.39 -4.82
CA PHE A 78 -0.63 16.28 -3.73
C PHE A 78 -1.63 15.61 -2.78
N LEU A 79 -2.64 14.93 -3.32
CA LEU A 79 -3.62 14.19 -2.52
C LEU A 79 -2.95 13.05 -1.72
N LYS A 80 -2.00 12.33 -2.32
CA LYS A 80 -1.14 11.37 -1.61
C LYS A 80 -0.43 12.05 -0.43
N SER A 81 0.21 13.20 -0.66
CA SER A 81 0.90 13.94 0.41
C SER A 81 -0.05 14.35 1.53
N ALA A 82 -1.29 14.76 1.20
CA ALA A 82 -2.31 15.10 2.19
C ALA A 82 -2.71 13.90 3.04
N PHE A 83 -2.93 12.72 2.43
CA PHE A 83 -3.25 11.50 3.17
C PHE A 83 -2.09 11.06 4.08
N LEU A 84 -0.86 11.07 3.58
CA LEU A 84 0.31 10.69 4.37
C LEU A 84 0.51 11.66 5.55
N ALA A 85 0.41 12.97 5.31
CA ALA A 85 0.50 13.96 6.37
C ALA A 85 -0.62 13.82 7.39
N SER A 86 -1.86 13.58 6.94
CA SER A 86 -3.01 13.36 7.83
C SER A 86 -2.82 12.09 8.67
N TYR A 87 -2.26 11.01 8.10
CA TYR A 87 -1.95 9.79 8.85
C TYR A 87 -0.87 10.04 9.91
N ILE A 88 0.17 10.81 9.60
CA ILE A 88 1.20 11.21 10.57
C ILE A 88 0.60 12.11 11.67
N GLY A 89 -0.33 13.01 11.35
CA GLY A 89 -0.97 13.90 12.30
C GLY A 89 -0.30 15.27 12.37
N GLY A 90 0.05 15.73 13.58
CA GLY A 90 0.60 17.05 13.79
C GLY A 90 -0.35 18.18 13.35
N GLU A 91 0.17 19.20 12.66
CA GLU A 91 -0.59 20.34 12.16
C GLU A 91 -1.47 20.01 10.95
N SER A 92 -1.36 18.80 10.38
CA SER A 92 -2.12 18.38 9.18
C SER A 92 -3.64 18.50 9.36
N SER A 93 -4.15 18.30 10.58
CA SER A 93 -5.59 18.43 10.90
C SER A 93 -6.12 19.86 10.70
N MET A 94 -5.27 20.89 10.79
CA MET A 94 -5.63 22.27 10.49
C MET A 94 -5.83 22.49 8.98
N HIS A 95 -5.06 21.78 8.17
CA HIS A 95 -5.13 21.84 6.71
C HIS A 95 -6.20 20.94 6.11
N PHE A 96 -6.43 19.76 6.74
CA PHE A 96 -7.34 18.71 6.28
C PHE A 96 -8.26 18.23 7.40
N PRO A 97 -9.15 19.09 7.94
CA PRO A 97 -9.95 18.75 9.14
C PRO A 97 -10.94 17.59 8.94
N ASN A 98 -11.26 17.26 7.69
CA ASN A 98 -12.16 16.16 7.37
C ASN A 98 -11.46 14.80 7.23
N ILE A 99 -10.12 14.77 7.23
CA ILE A 99 -9.34 13.54 7.17
C ILE A 99 -8.89 13.20 8.58
N LYS A 100 -9.42 12.10 9.12
CA LYS A 100 -9.12 11.65 10.48
C LYS A 100 -8.16 10.48 10.45
N SER A 101 -7.04 10.61 11.18
CA SER A 101 -6.13 9.51 11.47
C SER A 101 -6.65 8.68 12.64
N HIS A 102 -6.47 7.37 12.54
CA HIS A 102 -6.75 6.43 13.61
C HIS A 102 -5.45 5.79 14.14
N ARG A 103 -4.31 6.41 13.82
CA ARG A 103 -3.00 5.95 14.26
C ARG A 103 -2.86 6.07 15.78
N ASP A 104 -2.51 5.00 16.43
CA ASP A 104 -2.31 4.87 17.88
C ASP A 104 -0.84 4.88 18.30
N GLU A 105 0.09 4.52 17.37
CA GLU A 105 1.52 4.44 17.63
C GLU A 105 2.37 5.16 16.55
N ASN A 106 3.68 5.23 16.78
CA ASN A 106 4.64 5.83 15.86
C ASN A 106 5.14 4.82 14.83
N TYR A 107 4.26 4.39 13.93
CA TYR A 107 4.58 3.45 12.85
C TYR A 107 5.50 4.04 11.79
N THR A 108 6.22 3.17 11.10
CA THR A 108 6.98 3.54 9.91
C THR A 108 6.05 3.63 8.69
N ILE A 109 6.26 4.68 7.91
CA ILE A 109 5.59 4.95 6.65
C ILE A 109 6.62 4.92 5.54
N LEU A 110 6.37 4.12 4.49
CA LEU A 110 7.21 4.06 3.31
C LEU A 110 6.52 4.79 2.15
N ASP A 111 7.23 5.67 1.46
CA ASP A 111 6.72 6.41 0.30
C ASP A 111 7.68 6.23 -0.89
N PHE A 112 7.22 5.52 -1.91
CA PHE A 112 7.97 5.23 -3.13
C PHE A 112 7.47 6.13 -4.26
N ASP A 113 8.37 6.92 -4.84
CA ASP A 113 8.10 7.74 -6.03
C ASP A 113 8.83 7.12 -7.22
N THR A 114 8.08 6.68 -8.22
CA THR A 114 8.57 6.03 -9.43
C THR A 114 8.63 6.97 -10.62
N GLU A 115 7.95 8.13 -10.55
CA GLU A 115 7.76 9.03 -11.69
C GLU A 115 8.76 10.19 -11.69
N GLN A 116 9.08 10.75 -10.53
CA GLN A 116 9.79 12.02 -10.43
C GLN A 116 11.31 11.84 -10.29
N GLY A 117 12.07 12.80 -10.80
CA GLY A 117 13.52 12.88 -10.53
C GLY A 117 13.80 13.27 -9.07
N LYS A 118 14.96 12.86 -8.53
CA LYS A 118 15.35 12.99 -7.11
C LYS A 118 15.02 14.34 -6.47
N TYR A 119 15.24 15.44 -7.18
CA TYR A 119 14.97 16.79 -6.65
C TYR A 119 13.46 17.00 -6.38
N TYR A 120 12.61 16.66 -7.34
CA TYR A 120 11.16 16.84 -7.20
C TYR A 120 10.55 15.84 -6.21
N THR A 121 11.05 14.61 -6.21
CA THR A 121 10.69 13.59 -5.20
C THR A 121 11.00 14.11 -3.80
N GLN A 122 12.21 14.66 -3.57
CA GLN A 122 12.57 15.23 -2.26
C GLN A 122 11.64 16.39 -1.86
N ARG A 123 11.28 17.26 -2.81
CA ARG A 123 10.30 18.33 -2.54
C ARG A 123 8.93 17.80 -2.14
N THR A 124 8.48 16.73 -2.80
CA THR A 124 7.22 16.06 -2.47
C THR A 124 7.27 15.49 -1.05
N PHE A 125 8.35 14.82 -0.68
CA PHE A 125 8.51 14.26 0.67
C PHE A 125 8.63 15.35 1.73
N ARG A 126 9.36 16.42 1.47
CA ARG A 126 9.41 17.58 2.38
C ARG A 126 8.06 18.24 2.58
N ARG A 127 7.22 18.31 1.55
CA ARG A 127 5.84 18.81 1.66
C ARG A 127 5.04 18.04 2.70
N VAL A 128 5.19 16.72 2.80
CA VAL A 128 4.53 15.91 3.84
C VAL A 128 4.95 16.40 5.22
N GLN A 129 6.26 16.59 5.44
CA GLN A 129 6.79 17.09 6.72
C GLN A 129 6.34 18.53 7.02
N GLU A 130 6.29 19.40 6.00
CA GLU A 130 5.79 20.78 6.11
C GLU A 130 4.32 20.83 6.52
N ILE A 131 3.47 19.96 5.95
CA ILE A 131 2.05 19.87 6.32
C ILE A 131 1.88 19.34 7.75
N VAL A 132 2.75 18.42 8.18
CA VAL A 132 2.76 17.87 9.53
C VAL A 132 3.26 18.91 10.55
N GLY A 133 4.07 19.89 10.13
CA GLY A 133 4.65 20.94 10.99
C GLY A 133 5.92 20.51 11.73
N HIS A 134 6.36 19.27 11.57
CA HIS A 134 7.61 18.78 12.18
C HIS A 134 8.20 17.61 11.37
N ASN A 135 9.45 17.28 11.67
CA ASN A 135 10.11 16.12 11.09
C ASN A 135 9.64 14.82 11.76
N TYR A 136 8.95 13.97 11.00
CA TYR A 136 8.56 12.63 11.47
C TYR A 136 9.61 11.62 11.05
N GLU A 137 10.45 11.16 12.00
CA GLU A 137 11.60 10.31 11.72
C GLU A 137 11.25 8.96 11.07
N ASN A 138 10.05 8.43 11.31
CA ASN A 138 9.58 7.18 10.77
C ASN A 138 8.95 7.31 9.37
N TYR A 139 8.97 8.49 8.75
CA TYR A 139 8.62 8.67 7.34
C TYR A 139 9.84 8.46 6.46
N LYS A 140 9.79 7.45 5.60
CA LYS A 140 10.90 7.01 4.74
C LYS A 140 10.51 7.14 3.28
N GLY A 141 11.19 8.02 2.56
CA GLY A 141 10.94 8.28 1.13
C GLY A 141 12.01 7.67 0.23
N TYR A 142 11.59 7.05 -0.87
CA TYR A 142 12.42 6.38 -1.86
C TYR A 142 12.19 6.93 -3.26
N ALA A 143 13.23 7.47 -3.88
CA ALA A 143 13.20 7.95 -5.28
C ALA A 143 13.64 6.80 -6.20
N THR A 144 12.71 6.14 -6.87
CA THR A 144 12.94 4.88 -7.59
C THR A 144 12.82 4.99 -9.10
N ARG A 145 12.65 6.20 -9.65
CA ARG A 145 12.49 6.43 -11.09
C ARG A 145 13.58 5.79 -11.95
N HIS A 146 14.82 5.73 -11.45
CA HIS A 146 15.98 5.21 -12.20
C HIS A 146 16.05 3.68 -12.21
N LEU A 147 15.21 3.00 -11.46
CA LEU A 147 15.17 1.54 -11.37
C LEU A 147 14.24 0.97 -12.45
N SER A 148 14.49 -0.27 -12.87
CA SER A 148 13.55 -1.06 -13.65
C SER A 148 12.32 -1.43 -12.81
N SER A 149 11.25 -1.90 -13.45
CA SER A 149 10.04 -2.37 -12.75
C SER A 149 10.35 -3.53 -11.81
N GLU A 150 11.15 -4.49 -12.24
CA GLU A 150 11.59 -5.63 -11.43
C GLU A 150 12.40 -5.19 -10.20
N GLU A 151 13.36 -4.25 -10.38
CA GLU A 151 14.14 -3.70 -9.27
C GLU A 151 13.28 -2.96 -8.27
N ARG A 152 12.24 -2.23 -8.72
CA ARG A 152 11.26 -1.55 -7.84
C ARG A 152 10.49 -2.56 -6.99
N LEU A 153 9.93 -3.62 -7.60
CA LEU A 153 9.22 -4.68 -6.88
C LEU A 153 10.13 -5.34 -5.85
N LYS A 154 11.34 -5.71 -6.23
CA LYS A 154 12.34 -6.31 -5.31
C LYS A 154 12.73 -5.38 -4.17
N LEU A 155 12.87 -4.08 -4.43
CA LEU A 155 13.20 -3.10 -3.40
C LEU A 155 12.06 -2.96 -2.37
N ILE A 156 10.81 -2.88 -2.83
CA ILE A 156 9.64 -2.78 -1.94
C ILE A 156 9.54 -4.06 -1.09
N ASP A 157 9.62 -5.22 -1.72
CA ASP A 157 9.59 -6.52 -1.02
C ASP A 157 10.74 -6.64 0.00
N TYR A 158 11.94 -6.20 -0.35
CA TYR A 158 13.09 -6.16 0.56
C TYR A 158 12.84 -5.26 1.76
N CYS A 159 12.27 -4.06 1.54
CA CYS A 159 11.95 -3.12 2.62
C CYS A 159 10.93 -3.70 3.60
N LEU A 160 9.93 -4.41 3.09
CA LEU A 160 8.88 -5.03 3.90
C LEU A 160 9.38 -6.28 4.64
N SER A 161 10.03 -7.19 3.94
CA SER A 161 10.55 -8.44 4.53
C SER A 161 11.67 -8.21 5.56
N ASN A 162 12.40 -7.10 5.46
CA ASN A 162 13.47 -6.73 6.39
C ASN A 162 13.11 -5.56 7.32
N GLN A 163 11.83 -5.21 7.47
CA GLN A 163 11.39 -4.02 8.20
C GLN A 163 11.96 -3.94 9.63
N ASN A 164 12.03 -5.06 10.34
CA ASN A 164 12.56 -5.13 11.71
C ASN A 164 14.07 -4.80 11.81
N LYS A 165 14.82 -4.92 10.70
CA LYS A 165 16.25 -4.57 10.63
C LYS A 165 16.47 -3.15 10.14
N LEU A 166 15.59 -2.68 9.25
CA LEU A 166 15.75 -1.41 8.57
C LEU A 166 15.14 -0.23 9.34
N TYR A 167 14.08 -0.49 10.10
CA TYR A 167 13.28 0.57 10.72
C TYR A 167 13.14 0.38 12.22
N LYS A 168 12.95 1.49 12.94
CA LYS A 168 12.78 1.52 14.40
C LYS A 168 11.40 1.04 14.85
N SER A 169 10.42 1.04 13.97
CA SER A 169 9.03 0.64 14.24
C SER A 169 8.44 -0.14 13.07
N LYS A 170 7.37 -0.88 13.33
CA LYS A 170 6.62 -1.63 12.31
C LYS A 170 6.19 -0.71 11.15
N VAL A 171 6.30 -1.20 9.93
CA VAL A 171 5.71 -0.55 8.76
C VAL A 171 4.19 -0.76 8.79
N LYS A 172 3.42 0.31 8.72
CA LYS A 172 1.96 0.25 8.76
C LYS A 172 1.32 0.85 7.50
N LEU A 173 2.04 1.71 6.80
CA LEU A 173 1.54 2.34 5.59
C LEU A 173 2.62 2.38 4.50
N VAL A 174 2.27 1.94 3.31
CA VAL A 174 3.11 2.01 2.11
C VAL A 174 2.37 2.82 1.05
N ALA A 175 3.00 3.86 0.56
CA ALA A 175 2.49 4.64 -0.56
C ALA A 175 3.38 4.44 -1.79
N ILE A 176 2.76 4.25 -2.95
CA ILE A 176 3.45 4.10 -4.23
C ILE A 176 2.84 5.12 -5.20
N ASP A 177 3.65 6.10 -5.63
CA ASP A 177 3.25 7.08 -6.64
C ASP A 177 3.75 6.60 -8.01
N GLY A 178 2.81 6.22 -8.89
CA GLY A 178 3.11 5.61 -10.17
C GLY A 178 3.09 4.08 -10.15
N ILE A 179 2.00 3.49 -9.65
CA ILE A 179 1.86 2.03 -9.57
C ILE A 179 1.99 1.35 -10.95
N ALA A 180 1.64 2.04 -12.04
CA ALA A 180 1.81 1.56 -13.40
C ALA A 180 3.28 1.30 -13.77
N ASP A 181 4.22 1.99 -13.11
CA ASP A 181 5.65 1.82 -13.36
C ASP A 181 6.25 0.57 -12.68
N LEU A 182 5.44 -0.17 -11.91
CA LEU A 182 5.81 -1.48 -11.37
C LEU A 182 5.73 -2.59 -12.43
N VAL A 183 5.22 -2.29 -13.62
CA VAL A 183 5.17 -3.19 -14.78
C VAL A 183 5.86 -2.54 -15.97
N GLU A 184 6.52 -3.34 -16.82
CA GLU A 184 7.18 -2.82 -18.02
C GLU A 184 6.17 -2.38 -19.09
N ASN A 185 5.07 -3.11 -19.18
CA ASN A 185 4.00 -2.83 -20.13
C ASN A 185 2.64 -3.06 -19.47
N THR A 186 1.90 -1.98 -19.24
CA THR A 186 0.57 -2.03 -18.60
C THR A 186 -0.48 -2.76 -19.45
N ASN A 187 -0.24 -2.95 -20.76
CA ASN A 187 -1.09 -3.74 -21.63
C ASN A 187 -0.73 -5.24 -21.61
N ASP A 188 0.37 -5.62 -20.97
CA ASP A 188 0.76 -7.00 -20.75
C ASP A 188 0.02 -7.55 -19.53
N ILE A 189 -0.91 -8.46 -19.78
CA ILE A 189 -1.75 -9.07 -18.73
C ILE A 189 -0.90 -9.86 -17.74
N VAL A 190 0.16 -10.54 -18.19
CA VAL A 190 1.03 -11.34 -17.33
C VAL A 190 1.80 -10.46 -16.35
N MET A 191 2.44 -9.39 -16.86
CA MET A 191 3.19 -8.44 -16.04
C MET A 191 2.29 -7.69 -15.06
N SER A 192 1.08 -7.28 -15.50
CA SER A 192 0.09 -6.63 -14.63
C SER A 192 -0.38 -7.57 -13.52
N LYS A 193 -0.52 -8.87 -13.81
CA LYS A 193 -0.84 -9.88 -12.80
C LYS A 193 0.28 -10.03 -11.76
N VAL A 194 1.53 -10.10 -12.19
CA VAL A 194 2.69 -10.20 -11.28
C VAL A 194 2.70 -9.03 -10.27
N ALA A 195 2.52 -7.79 -10.73
CA ALA A 195 2.46 -6.63 -9.82
C ALA A 195 1.27 -6.70 -8.87
N SER A 196 0.10 -7.15 -9.35
CA SER A 196 -1.08 -7.34 -8.50
C SER A 196 -0.85 -8.42 -7.44
N ASP A 197 -0.23 -9.54 -7.80
CA ASP A 197 0.08 -10.62 -6.88
C ASP A 197 1.05 -10.15 -5.78
N PHE A 198 2.05 -9.30 -6.10
CA PHE A 198 2.92 -8.69 -5.11
C PHE A 198 2.14 -7.80 -4.13
N ILE A 199 1.24 -6.95 -4.62
CA ILE A 199 0.44 -6.06 -3.78
C ILE A 199 -0.46 -6.87 -2.83
N LEU A 200 -1.15 -7.88 -3.35
CA LEU A 200 -2.01 -8.76 -2.54
C LEU A 200 -1.19 -9.52 -1.49
N LYS A 201 -0.02 -10.05 -1.88
CA LYS A 201 0.91 -10.70 -0.94
C LYS A 201 1.31 -9.74 0.17
N TRP A 202 1.74 -8.52 -0.16
CA TRP A 202 2.17 -7.54 0.86
C TRP A 202 1.05 -7.16 1.82
N THR A 203 -0.18 -6.98 1.33
CA THR A 203 -1.33 -6.66 2.19
C THR A 203 -1.68 -7.82 3.14
N TYR A 204 -1.47 -9.06 2.70
CA TYR A 204 -1.73 -10.25 3.52
C TYR A 204 -0.60 -10.55 4.53
N GLU A 205 0.66 -10.51 4.10
CA GLU A 205 1.81 -10.93 4.92
C GLU A 205 2.25 -9.89 5.95
N TYR A 206 2.04 -8.60 5.67
CA TYR A 206 2.57 -7.50 6.48
C TYR A 206 1.49 -6.66 7.19
N ASN A 207 0.30 -7.21 7.32
CA ASN A 207 -0.81 -6.59 8.05
C ASN A 207 -0.59 -6.54 9.58
#